data_f91eed54677f8d294256601555bf135f
#
_entry.id   f91eed54677f8d294256601555bf135f
#
_cell.length_a   1.000
_cell.length_b   1.000
_cell.length_c   1.000
_cell.angle_alpha   90.00
_cell.angle_beta   90.00
_cell.angle_gamma   90.00
#
_symmetry.space_group_name_H-M   'P 1'
#
loop_
_entity.id
_entity.type
_entity.pdbx_description
1 polymer ?
#
loop_
_entity_poly.entity_id
_entity_poly.type
_entity_poly.pdbx_seq_one_letter_code
_entity_poly.pdbx_strand_id
1 'polypeptide(L)'
;MKGMKDHKAAEREALEEAGVVGRIGKEPMGTYEYWKRGDAAFYLCKVTVYPLDVRQQLTKWRERDQRDTKWLSVEEATVLIEEPGLRGIIERLGTVPPTT
;
A
#
# COMPACT_ATOMS: atom_id res chain seq x y z
N MET A 1 -17.08 -5.95 -4.21
CA MET A 1 -18.14 -5.91 -3.21
C MET A 1 -18.87 -4.58 -3.21
N LYS A 2 -20.16 -4.66 -3.15
CA LYS A 2 -20.96 -3.44 -3.09
C LYS A 2 -20.86 -2.79 -1.72
N GLY A 3 -20.82 -1.50 -1.69
CA GLY A 3 -20.90 -0.73 -0.47
C GLY A 3 -19.58 -0.26 0.13
N MET A 4 -18.46 -0.80 -0.32
CA MET A 4 -17.19 -0.33 0.19
C MET A 4 -16.43 0.41 -0.90
N LYS A 5 -16.08 1.67 -0.61
CA LYS A 5 -15.28 2.48 -1.54
C LYS A 5 -13.85 1.99 -1.54
N ASP A 6 -13.16 2.16 -2.66
CA ASP A 6 -11.80 1.63 -2.84
C ASP A 6 -10.82 2.11 -1.76
N HIS A 7 -10.87 3.39 -1.40
CA HIS A 7 -9.99 3.91 -0.36
C HIS A 7 -10.30 3.30 1.02
N LYS A 8 -11.56 2.99 1.29
CA LYS A 8 -11.94 2.35 2.54
C LYS A 8 -11.50 0.90 2.59
N ALA A 9 -11.55 0.22 1.45
CA ALA A 9 -11.02 -1.15 1.35
C ALA A 9 -9.51 -1.15 1.61
N ALA A 10 -8.78 -0.19 1.04
CA ALA A 10 -7.34 -0.07 1.26
C ALA A 10 -7.02 0.23 2.72
N GLU A 11 -7.81 1.08 3.38
CA GLU A 11 -7.64 1.39 4.79
C GLU A 11 -7.80 0.13 5.65
N ARG A 12 -8.81 -0.67 5.34
CA ARG A 12 -9.08 -1.91 6.05
C ARG A 12 -7.96 -2.93 5.84
N GLU A 13 -7.47 -3.05 4.61
CA GLU A 13 -6.37 -3.96 4.32
C GLU A 13 -5.10 -3.57 5.05
N ALA A 14 -4.81 -2.27 5.15
CA ALA A 14 -3.65 -1.78 5.89
C ALA A 14 -3.74 -2.16 7.36
N LEU A 15 -4.93 -2.09 7.95
CA LEU A 15 -5.14 -2.52 9.32
C LEU A 15 -4.94 -4.02 9.48
N GLU A 16 -5.54 -4.81 8.59
CA GLU A 16 -5.49 -6.27 8.70
C GLU A 16 -4.12 -6.85 8.38
N GLU A 17 -3.42 -6.28 7.41
CA GLU A 17 -2.15 -6.82 6.94
C GLU A 17 -0.93 -6.23 7.64
N ALA A 18 -0.99 -4.96 8.00
CA ALA A 18 0.17 -4.26 8.56
C ALA A 18 -0.07 -3.66 9.96
N GLY A 19 -1.29 -3.73 10.47
CA GLY A 19 -1.58 -3.22 11.80
C GLY A 19 -1.46 -1.72 11.93
N VAL A 20 -1.69 -0.97 10.85
CA VAL A 20 -1.61 0.48 10.87
C VAL A 20 -3.01 1.09 10.82
N VAL A 21 -3.21 2.11 11.60
CA VAL A 21 -4.45 2.87 11.68
C VAL A 21 -4.13 4.32 11.40
N GLY A 22 -4.93 4.96 10.56
CA GLY A 22 -4.68 6.34 10.23
C GLY A 22 -5.75 6.91 9.33
N ARG A 23 -5.42 8.02 8.74
CA ARG A 23 -6.32 8.72 7.84
C ARG A 23 -5.94 8.40 6.39
N ILE A 24 -6.86 7.75 5.68
CA ILE A 24 -6.66 7.39 4.28
C ILE A 24 -7.02 8.56 3.38
N GLY A 25 -6.16 8.83 2.40
CA GLY A 25 -6.48 9.80 1.36
C GLY A 25 -7.50 9.21 0.39
N LYS A 26 -8.48 10.01 -0.01
CA LYS A 26 -9.52 9.57 -0.95
C LYS A 26 -9.03 9.55 -2.38
N GLU A 27 -8.04 10.37 -2.68
CA GLU A 27 -7.45 10.44 -4.02
C GLU A 27 -6.31 9.46 -4.13
N PRO A 28 -6.33 8.56 -5.11
CA PRO A 28 -5.21 7.63 -5.27
C PRO A 28 -3.94 8.35 -5.70
N MET A 29 -2.81 7.85 -5.25
CA MET A 29 -1.51 8.36 -5.67
C MET A 29 -1.17 7.91 -7.09
N GLY A 30 -1.73 6.78 -7.51
CA GLY A 30 -1.51 6.24 -8.83
C GLY A 30 -1.92 4.80 -8.89
N THR A 31 -1.76 4.22 -10.05
CA THR A 31 -2.04 2.81 -10.29
C THR A 31 -0.85 2.18 -10.96
N TYR A 32 -0.67 0.88 -10.73
CA TYR A 32 0.31 0.12 -11.48
C TYR A 32 -0.25 -1.26 -11.77
N GLU A 33 0.35 -1.96 -12.71
CA GLU A 33 -0.08 -3.29 -13.12
C GLU A 33 1.07 -4.25 -12.98
N TYR A 34 0.76 -5.49 -12.63
CA TYR A 34 1.75 -6.55 -12.60
C TYR A 34 1.10 -7.86 -12.99
N TRP A 35 1.92 -8.78 -13.47
CA TRP A 35 1.46 -10.11 -13.83
C TRP A 35 1.56 -11.03 -12.63
N LYS A 36 0.44 -11.64 -12.28
CA LYS A 36 0.38 -12.63 -11.21
C LYS A 36 0.31 -14.01 -11.81
N ARG A 37 1.18 -14.89 -11.37
CA ARG A 37 1.17 -16.27 -11.82
C ARG A 37 0.09 -17.06 -11.08
N GLY A 38 -0.84 -17.66 -11.85
CA GLY A 38 -1.83 -18.60 -11.33
C GLY A 38 -1.43 -20.02 -11.67
N ASP A 39 -2.32 -20.97 -11.38
CA ASP A 39 -2.06 -22.38 -11.61
C ASP A 39 -1.96 -22.74 -13.09
N ALA A 40 -2.82 -22.13 -13.91
CA ALA A 40 -2.90 -22.46 -15.32
C ALA A 40 -2.73 -21.27 -16.24
N ALA A 41 -2.54 -20.07 -15.70
CA ALA A 41 -2.45 -18.86 -16.51
C ALA A 41 -1.80 -17.73 -15.72
N PHE A 42 -1.43 -16.67 -16.44
CA PHE A 42 -1.00 -15.42 -15.82
C PHE A 42 -2.18 -14.46 -15.82
N TYR A 43 -2.30 -13.69 -14.76
CA TYR A 43 -3.35 -12.69 -14.62
C TYR A 43 -2.73 -11.32 -14.50
N LEU A 44 -3.27 -10.38 -15.27
CA LEU A 44 -2.86 -8.98 -15.14
C LEU A 44 -3.64 -8.36 -14.00
N CYS A 45 -2.93 -7.92 -12.97
CA CYS A 45 -3.52 -7.31 -11.78
C CYS A 45 -3.25 -5.81 -11.81
N LYS A 46 -4.30 -5.03 -11.59
CA LYS A 46 -4.21 -3.59 -11.50
C LYS A 46 -4.35 -3.19 -10.03
N VAL A 47 -3.39 -2.43 -9.54
CA VAL A 47 -3.38 -2.00 -8.15
C VAL A 47 -3.50 -0.49 -8.08
N THR A 48 -4.47 -0.02 -7.28
CA THR A 48 -4.63 1.40 -7.01
C THR A 48 -4.00 1.68 -5.64
N VAL A 49 -3.11 2.65 -5.59
CA VAL A 49 -2.34 2.98 -4.38
C VAL A 49 -2.89 4.24 -3.74
N TYR A 50 -3.21 4.15 -2.47
CA TYR A 50 -3.72 5.27 -1.67
C TYR A 50 -2.72 5.63 -0.56
N PRO A 51 -2.57 6.93 -0.25
CA PRO A 51 -1.74 7.32 0.89
C PRO A 51 -2.49 7.13 2.19
N LEU A 52 -1.80 6.66 3.21
CA LEU A 52 -2.34 6.55 4.55
C LEU A 52 -1.45 7.33 5.52
N ASP A 53 -2.03 8.34 6.16
CA ASP A 53 -1.35 9.09 7.21
C ASP A 53 -1.49 8.31 8.50
N VAL A 54 -0.45 7.54 8.85
CA VAL A 54 -0.52 6.61 9.97
C VAL A 54 -0.52 7.37 11.29
N ARG A 55 -1.52 7.08 12.12
CA ARG A 55 -1.69 7.70 13.44
C ARG A 55 -1.31 6.72 14.55
N GLN A 56 -1.42 5.43 14.30
CA GLN A 56 -1.16 4.41 15.30
C GLN A 56 -0.65 3.14 14.65
N GLN A 57 0.37 2.56 15.25
CA GLN A 57 0.85 1.22 14.90
C GLN A 57 0.39 0.28 16.00
N LEU A 58 -0.41 -0.71 15.65
CA LEU A 58 -0.89 -1.69 16.60
C LEU A 58 0.22 -2.67 16.96
N THR A 59 0.09 -3.29 18.14
CA THR A 59 1.02 -4.35 18.55
C THR A 59 0.52 -5.72 18.14
N LYS A 60 -0.78 -5.85 17.91
CA LYS A 60 -1.40 -7.08 17.43
C LYS A 60 -2.41 -6.75 16.36
N TRP A 61 -2.39 -7.53 15.28
CA TRP A 61 -3.35 -7.39 14.21
C TRP A 61 -3.51 -8.73 13.50
N ARG A 62 -4.54 -8.83 12.63
CA ARG A 62 -5.00 -10.08 12.06
C ARG A 62 -3.93 -10.91 11.38
N GLU A 63 -3.11 -10.32 10.53
CA GLU A 63 -2.13 -11.05 9.73
C GLU A 63 -0.68 -10.84 10.20
N ARG A 64 -0.52 -10.43 11.45
CA ARG A 64 0.79 -10.12 11.98
C ARG A 64 1.83 -11.22 11.76
N ASP A 65 1.44 -12.47 12.00
CA ASP A 65 2.35 -13.60 11.90
C ASP A 65 2.47 -14.17 10.48
N GLN A 66 1.70 -13.62 9.55
CA GLN A 66 1.69 -14.07 8.16
C GLN A 66 2.53 -13.21 7.24
N ARG A 67 2.95 -12.04 7.70
CA ARG A 67 3.68 -11.07 6.88
C ARG A 67 4.78 -10.43 7.67
N ASP A 68 5.88 -10.14 7.00
CA ASP A 68 6.95 -9.33 7.57
C ASP A 68 6.66 -7.87 7.26
N THR A 69 6.73 -7.04 8.28
CA THR A 69 6.52 -5.61 8.11
C THR A 69 7.73 -4.83 8.62
N LYS A 70 8.01 -3.72 7.98
CA LYS A 70 9.15 -2.89 8.33
C LYS A 70 8.88 -1.44 7.94
N TRP A 71 9.25 -0.53 8.84
CA TRP A 71 9.21 0.89 8.54
C TRP A 71 10.47 1.26 7.76
N LEU A 72 10.29 1.92 6.64
CA LEU A 72 11.37 2.33 5.76
C LEU A 72 11.19 3.79 5.37
N SER A 73 12.30 4.47 5.13
CA SER A 73 12.24 5.75 4.45
C SER A 73 11.78 5.53 3.01
N VAL A 74 11.31 6.59 2.37
CA VAL A 74 10.94 6.51 0.95
C VAL A 74 12.12 6.00 0.12
N GLU A 75 13.31 6.51 0.40
CA GLU A 75 14.51 6.12 -0.34
C GLU A 75 14.83 4.64 -0.16
N GLU A 76 14.74 4.14 1.05
CA GLU A 76 14.97 2.72 1.33
C GLU A 76 13.91 1.85 0.64
N ALA A 77 12.66 2.29 0.68
CA ALA A 77 11.57 1.55 0.06
C ALA A 77 11.76 1.43 -1.46
N THR A 78 12.19 2.50 -2.12
CA THR A 78 12.39 2.47 -3.57
C THR A 78 13.49 1.51 -3.98
N VAL A 79 14.48 1.30 -3.12
CA VAL A 79 15.55 0.33 -3.40
C VAL A 79 15.01 -1.11 -3.33
N LEU A 80 14.11 -1.38 -2.39
CA LEU A 80 13.59 -2.72 -2.16
C LEU A 80 12.42 -3.11 -3.06
N ILE A 81 11.71 -2.14 -3.60
CA ILE A 81 10.55 -2.41 -4.45
C ILE A 81 11.00 -2.85 -5.85
N GLU A 82 10.54 -4.01 -6.27
CA GLU A 82 10.90 -4.56 -7.58
C GLU A 82 9.98 -4.08 -8.69
N GLU A 83 8.73 -3.76 -8.37
CA GLU A 83 7.76 -3.31 -9.37
C GLU A 83 8.01 -1.86 -9.78
N PRO A 84 8.38 -1.61 -11.05
CA PRO A 84 8.71 -0.24 -11.49
C PRO A 84 7.55 0.74 -11.34
N GLY A 85 6.33 0.28 -11.57
CA GLY A 85 5.14 1.15 -11.42
C GLY A 85 4.95 1.62 -10.00
N LEU A 86 5.08 0.70 -9.04
CA LEU A 86 4.99 1.05 -7.63
C LEU A 86 6.15 1.92 -7.19
N ARG A 87 7.36 1.61 -7.66
CA ARG A 87 8.55 2.39 -7.35
C ARG A 87 8.35 3.85 -7.75
N GLY A 88 7.83 4.11 -8.93
CA GLY A 88 7.56 5.47 -9.39
C GLY A 88 6.58 6.21 -8.52
N ILE A 89 5.53 5.52 -8.04
CA ILE A 89 4.55 6.11 -7.14
C ILE A 89 5.20 6.49 -5.81
N ILE A 90 6.01 5.60 -5.25
CA ILE A 90 6.70 5.85 -3.97
C ILE A 90 7.71 7.00 -4.10
N GLU A 91 8.42 7.07 -5.22
CA GLU A 91 9.35 8.17 -5.47
C GLU A 91 8.63 9.52 -5.46
N ARG A 92 7.44 9.58 -6.06
CA ARG A 92 6.64 10.81 -6.05
C ARG A 92 6.20 11.20 -4.64
N LEU A 93 5.95 10.21 -3.79
CA LEU A 93 5.63 10.48 -2.39
C LEU A 93 6.77 11.22 -1.68
N GLY A 94 8.00 10.85 -1.99
CA GLY A 94 9.19 11.49 -1.43
C GLY A 94 9.42 12.92 -1.90
N THR A 95 8.79 13.33 -3.00
CA THR A 95 8.91 14.70 -3.52
C THR A 95 7.82 15.62 -3.03
N VAL A 96 6.80 15.08 -2.34
CA VAL A 96 5.72 15.92 -1.80
C VAL A 96 6.24 16.67 -0.58
N PRO A 97 6.10 18.02 -0.55
CA PRO A 97 6.56 18.78 0.61
C PRO A 97 5.80 18.34 1.86
N PRO A 98 6.45 18.31 3.02
CA PRO A 98 5.75 17.98 4.25
C PRO A 98 4.66 19.01 4.53
N THR A 99 3.48 18.52 4.89
CA THR A 99 2.41 19.41 5.32
C THR A 99 2.66 19.80 6.77
N THR A 100 2.69 21.06 6.98
CA THR A 100 2.86 21.62 8.33
C THR A 100 1.54 22.00 8.92
#